data_4a001bf93bc0ee38f8f183c88fa42cf1
#
_entry.id   4a001bf93bc0ee38f8f183c88fa42cf1
#
_cell.length_a   1.000
_cell.length_b   1.000
_cell.length_c   1.000
_cell.angle_alpha   90.00
_cell.angle_beta   90.00
_cell.angle_gamma   90.00
#
_symmetry.space_group_name_H-M   'P 1'
#
loop_
_entity.id
_entity.type
_entity.pdbx_description
1 polymer ?
#
loop_
_entity_poly.entity_id
_entity_poly.type
_entity_poly.pdbx_seq_one_letter_code
_entity_poly.pdbx_strand_id
1 'polypeptide(L)'
;MFFSARRWIIAASTVGLLVLSACEAEMPSPTPRPTWTPRAPATAIPTSAGAEDATPASTALPPLGSSLGAQPLPLGQTTPRPLVSSDAPAAPPATGAPGAPAAAPMSVVEAARPFLPKFGTFPPVPVPNRPANINPLTGLPADPAMLQRRPLVARIGNEQTVRTNHWHAGLSQADLVFEELIDMLNNAYANTRFSAVFLSQDPALIGPIRSGRIINFQMVPMLDGALVFSGGSNGTRWLFEQTPMINLDEYYNQPAYCYDKTRGYQGRLLTSAQRIREWLRQKGWEKSVPLYGFTFSDRAPSGQPITSIALTRAPWPPSSQVAWQYDSASGKYLRYSPLGKPHLDVIHPITAKWGNGADCVTTGKDVETHISAANVVVLYTRHERTNIIEDANNAVSVYIPLTGQGDARFFRDGVMVQGKWQRKSEQEFWQFTDSAGNPFALKPGVTWFEIVPIGYQLDLK
;
A
#
# COMPACT_ATOMS: atom_id res chain seq x y z
N MET A 1 13.33 19.17 82.17
CA MET A 1 12.95 18.17 83.20
C MET A 1 12.44 16.93 82.54
N PHE A 2 13.07 15.86 82.92
CA PHE A 2 12.77 14.43 82.71
C PHE A 2 12.93 13.79 81.27
N PHE A 3 14.02 13.06 81.20
CA PHE A 3 14.36 11.92 80.32
C PHE A 3 13.34 10.77 80.44
N SER A 4 13.14 10.05 79.34
CA SER A 4 12.97 8.61 79.42
C SER A 4 13.37 7.93 78.09
N ALA A 5 14.42 7.11 78.20
CA ALA A 5 14.91 6.16 77.16
C ALA A 5 14.09 4.87 77.22
N ARG A 6 13.79 4.21 76.07
CA ARG A 6 13.47 2.78 76.01
C ARG A 6 14.03 2.18 74.77
N ARG A 7 15.04 1.42 74.92
CA ARG A 7 15.43 0.03 74.70
C ARG A 7 14.97 -0.62 73.40
N TRP A 8 15.98 -0.97 72.64
CA TRP A 8 15.98 -1.91 71.52
C TRP A 8 15.72 -3.35 72.00
N ILE A 9 14.88 -4.08 71.25
CA ILE A 9 14.79 -5.56 71.31
C ILE A 9 15.15 -6.04 69.90
N ILE A 10 16.26 -6.78 69.82
CA ILE A 10 16.70 -7.55 68.65
C ILE A 10 15.94 -8.88 68.69
N ALA A 11 15.15 -9.17 67.66
CA ALA A 11 14.59 -10.51 67.44
C ALA A 11 15.30 -11.08 66.22
N ALA A 12 16.13 -12.09 66.43
CA ALA A 12 16.70 -12.92 65.40
C ALA A 12 15.64 -13.83 64.85
N SER A 13 15.36 -13.78 63.57
CA SER A 13 14.51 -14.75 62.85
C SER A 13 15.36 -15.51 61.88
N THR A 14 15.44 -16.79 62.13
CA THR A 14 16.03 -17.85 61.32
C THR A 14 15.44 -17.88 59.90
N VAL A 15 16.32 -17.74 58.92
CA VAL A 15 15.99 -17.94 57.48
C VAL A 15 15.97 -19.41 57.19
N GLY A 16 14.77 -19.98 56.99
CA GLY A 16 14.58 -21.30 56.43
C GLY A 16 14.75 -21.26 54.91
N LEU A 17 15.75 -21.95 54.38
CA LEU A 17 16.02 -22.13 52.98
C LEU A 17 14.96 -23.12 52.41
N LEU A 18 13.95 -22.63 51.69
CA LEU A 18 13.05 -23.43 50.87
C LEU A 18 13.67 -23.53 49.48
N VAL A 19 14.20 -24.72 49.17
CA VAL A 19 14.59 -25.09 47.81
C VAL A 19 13.34 -25.32 47.01
N LEU A 20 12.96 -24.34 46.18
CA LEU A 20 11.94 -24.51 45.14
C LEU A 20 12.58 -25.20 43.94
N SER A 21 12.27 -26.47 43.76
CA SER A 21 12.55 -27.22 42.52
C SER A 21 11.74 -26.56 41.39
N ALA A 22 12.38 -25.80 40.52
CA ALA A 22 11.76 -25.32 39.30
C ALA A 22 11.62 -26.48 38.32
N CYS A 23 10.41 -26.91 38.05
CA CYS A 23 10.10 -27.67 36.84
C CYS A 23 10.30 -26.74 35.66
N GLU A 24 11.39 -26.91 34.91
CA GLU A 24 11.51 -26.37 33.56
C GLU A 24 10.47 -27.03 32.68
N ALA A 25 9.41 -26.31 32.38
CA ALA A 25 8.49 -26.67 31.29
C ALA A 25 9.25 -26.43 29.98
N GLU A 26 9.61 -27.51 29.28
CA GLU A 26 10.13 -27.46 27.93
C GLU A 26 9.15 -26.67 27.05
N MET A 27 9.57 -25.52 26.53
CA MET A 27 8.85 -24.82 25.49
C MET A 27 8.81 -25.69 24.22
N PRO A 28 7.64 -25.87 23.61
CA PRO A 28 7.56 -26.63 22.37
C PRO A 28 8.42 -25.94 21.30
N SER A 29 9.26 -26.72 20.67
CA SER A 29 10.13 -26.31 19.56
C SER A 29 9.27 -25.65 18.47
N PRO A 30 9.67 -24.51 17.89
CA PRO A 30 8.88 -23.88 16.84
C PRO A 30 8.77 -24.83 15.65
N THR A 31 7.55 -25.07 15.21
CA THR A 31 7.25 -25.87 14.02
C THR A 31 8.03 -25.31 12.84
N PRO A 32 8.80 -26.11 12.10
CA PRO A 32 9.54 -25.62 10.94
C PRO A 32 8.56 -25.02 9.92
N ARG A 33 8.86 -23.81 9.43
CA ARG A 33 8.12 -23.21 8.34
C ARG A 33 8.18 -24.12 7.12
N PRO A 34 7.07 -24.28 6.37
CA PRO A 34 7.12 -25.00 5.10
C PRO A 34 8.15 -24.36 4.18
N THR A 35 9.13 -25.13 3.76
CA THR A 35 10.09 -24.72 2.74
C THR A 35 9.36 -24.67 1.40
N TRP A 36 9.44 -23.51 0.74
CA TRP A 36 8.90 -23.35 -0.60
C TRP A 36 9.70 -24.22 -1.58
N THR A 37 9.04 -25.17 -2.24
CA THR A 37 9.58 -25.89 -3.40
C THR A 37 9.05 -25.22 -4.67
N PRO A 38 9.90 -24.77 -5.60
CA PRO A 38 9.44 -24.24 -6.87
C PRO A 38 8.56 -25.26 -7.59
N ARG A 39 7.33 -24.87 -7.91
CA ARG A 39 6.46 -25.70 -8.74
C ARG A 39 7.08 -25.72 -10.15
N ALA A 40 7.22 -26.91 -10.73
CA ALA A 40 7.62 -27.07 -12.11
C ALA A 40 6.71 -26.23 -13.04
N PRO A 41 7.23 -25.65 -14.13
CA PRO A 41 6.43 -24.87 -15.07
C PRO A 41 5.27 -25.76 -15.56
N ALA A 42 4.06 -25.17 -15.57
CA ALA A 42 2.87 -25.86 -16.06
C ALA A 42 3.10 -26.29 -17.49
N THR A 43 3.03 -27.57 -17.72
CA THR A 43 3.03 -28.17 -19.07
C THR A 43 1.87 -27.57 -19.85
N ALA A 44 2.15 -27.10 -21.07
CA ALA A 44 1.16 -26.54 -21.96
C ALA A 44 -0.04 -27.48 -22.13
N ILE A 45 -1.24 -26.93 -21.94
CA ILE A 45 -2.50 -27.63 -22.17
C ILE A 45 -2.60 -27.87 -23.69
N PRO A 46 -2.82 -29.10 -24.19
CA PRO A 46 -3.05 -29.33 -25.61
C PRO A 46 -4.35 -28.66 -26.03
N THR A 47 -4.26 -27.88 -27.10
CA THR A 47 -5.41 -27.29 -27.79
C THR A 47 -6.22 -28.44 -28.42
N SER A 48 -7.41 -28.71 -27.89
CA SER A 48 -8.38 -29.56 -28.58
C SER A 48 -9.06 -28.75 -29.67
N ALA A 49 -8.82 -29.20 -30.93
CA ALA A 49 -9.58 -28.75 -32.08
C ALA A 49 -10.95 -29.44 -32.10
N GLY A 50 -11.99 -28.71 -32.49
CA GLY A 50 -13.21 -29.22 -33.08
C GLY A 50 -14.43 -29.35 -32.17
N ALA A 51 -15.36 -28.40 -32.31
CA ALA A 51 -16.80 -28.69 -32.35
C ALA A 51 -17.50 -27.52 -33.08
N GLU A 52 -18.24 -27.90 -34.09
CA GLU A 52 -18.95 -27.09 -35.05
C GLU A 52 -20.22 -26.40 -34.44
N ASP A 53 -20.54 -25.28 -35.06
CA ASP A 53 -21.89 -24.75 -35.37
C ASP A 53 -23.06 -24.90 -34.41
N ALA A 54 -23.52 -23.77 -33.90
CA ALA A 54 -24.94 -23.47 -33.73
C ALA A 54 -25.17 -21.96 -33.68
N THR A 55 -25.65 -21.40 -34.77
CA THR A 55 -26.17 -20.03 -34.89
C THR A 55 -27.58 -19.97 -34.30
N PRO A 56 -27.90 -18.99 -33.45
CA PRO A 56 -29.29 -18.60 -33.26
C PRO A 56 -29.62 -17.34 -34.07
N ALA A 57 -30.79 -17.40 -34.62
CA ALA A 57 -31.44 -16.48 -35.56
C ALA A 57 -31.54 -15.03 -35.05
N SER A 58 -31.26 -14.13 -36.00
CA SER A 58 -31.54 -12.71 -35.96
C SER A 58 -33.02 -12.45 -35.99
N THR A 59 -33.51 -11.69 -34.99
CA THR A 59 -34.83 -11.00 -35.07
C THR A 59 -34.56 -9.51 -35.31
N ALA A 60 -34.93 -9.08 -36.52
CA ALA A 60 -34.85 -7.71 -36.98
C ALA A 60 -35.91 -6.83 -36.34
N LEU A 61 -35.56 -5.61 -35.94
CA LEU A 61 -36.47 -4.51 -35.66
C LEU A 61 -36.39 -3.45 -36.78
N PRO A 62 -37.49 -2.77 -37.14
CA PRO A 62 -37.62 -1.97 -38.33
C PRO A 62 -36.98 -0.57 -38.24
N PRO A 63 -36.75 0.12 -39.36
CA PRO A 63 -36.00 1.36 -39.43
C PRO A 63 -36.87 2.58 -39.16
N LEU A 64 -36.34 3.56 -38.45
CA LEU A 64 -36.85 4.94 -38.40
C LEU A 64 -35.92 5.88 -39.18
N GLY A 65 -36.56 6.66 -40.03
CA GLY A 65 -36.02 7.35 -41.15
C GLY A 65 -35.22 8.65 -40.90
N SER A 66 -34.44 8.92 -41.90
CA SER A 66 -34.03 10.15 -42.60
C SER A 66 -34.03 11.48 -41.80
N SER A 67 -33.00 12.27 -41.77
CA SER A 67 -32.30 12.99 -42.82
C SER A 67 -31.42 14.08 -42.17
N LEU A 68 -30.22 14.29 -42.67
CA LEU A 68 -29.71 15.56 -43.15
C LEU A 68 -28.21 15.41 -43.43
N GLY A 69 -27.83 15.80 -44.62
CA GLY A 69 -26.57 15.54 -45.26
C GLY A 69 -25.40 16.36 -44.71
N ALA A 70 -24.24 15.75 -44.83
CA ALA A 70 -22.95 16.44 -44.94
C ALA A 70 -22.13 15.70 -45.98
N GLN A 71 -21.69 16.45 -46.99
CA GLN A 71 -20.84 15.99 -48.09
C GLN A 71 -19.45 15.62 -47.61
N PRO A 72 -18.81 14.60 -48.22
CA PRO A 72 -17.41 14.27 -47.91
C PRO A 72 -16.48 15.17 -48.75
N LEU A 73 -15.39 15.67 -48.12
CA LEU A 73 -14.28 16.34 -48.76
C LEU A 73 -13.36 15.30 -49.50
N PRO A 74 -12.73 15.67 -50.62
CA PRO A 74 -11.98 14.72 -51.45
C PRO A 74 -10.62 14.40 -50.89
N LEU A 75 -10.29 13.11 -50.86
CA LEU A 75 -8.96 12.57 -50.58
C LEU A 75 -7.97 12.94 -51.69
N GLY A 76 -6.93 13.70 -51.28
CA GLY A 76 -5.80 14.02 -52.15
C GLY A 76 -4.99 12.75 -52.48
N GLN A 77 -4.83 12.49 -53.76
CA GLN A 77 -3.94 11.46 -54.28
C GLN A 77 -2.49 11.86 -54.10
N THR A 78 -1.72 11.04 -53.35
CA THR A 78 -0.25 11.15 -53.36
C THR A 78 0.30 10.17 -54.34
N THR A 79 0.91 10.65 -55.38
CA THR A 79 1.67 9.90 -56.39
C THR A 79 2.93 9.28 -55.74
N PRO A 80 3.31 8.04 -56.13
CA PRO A 80 4.54 7.43 -55.63
C PRO A 80 5.76 8.03 -56.34
N ARG A 81 6.76 8.41 -55.53
CA ARG A 81 8.09 8.87 -55.99
C ARG A 81 8.92 7.69 -56.43
N PRO A 82 9.66 7.75 -57.55
CA PRO A 82 10.48 6.64 -58.04
C PRO A 82 11.71 6.38 -57.17
N LEU A 83 11.99 5.10 -56.93
CA LEU A 83 13.21 4.59 -56.30
C LEU A 83 14.42 4.89 -57.20
N VAL A 84 15.37 5.68 -56.70
CA VAL A 84 16.68 5.82 -57.30
C VAL A 84 17.55 4.66 -56.82
N SER A 85 17.96 3.81 -57.74
CA SER A 85 18.98 2.80 -57.52
C SER A 85 20.35 3.49 -57.42
N SER A 86 21.04 3.31 -56.28
CA SER A 86 22.45 3.67 -56.17
C SER A 86 23.26 2.38 -56.02
N ASP A 87 23.84 1.94 -57.13
CA ASP A 87 24.92 0.94 -57.10
C ASP A 87 26.18 1.59 -56.55
N ALA A 88 26.46 1.28 -55.27
CA ALA A 88 27.77 1.46 -54.67
C ALA A 88 28.30 0.09 -54.22
N PRO A 89 29.57 -0.23 -54.49
CA PRO A 89 30.13 -1.55 -54.19
C PRO A 89 30.18 -1.76 -52.68
N ALA A 90 29.74 -2.95 -52.25
CA ALA A 90 29.76 -3.37 -50.88
C ALA A 90 31.19 -3.41 -50.33
N ALA A 91 31.42 -2.70 -49.18
CA ALA A 91 32.64 -2.86 -48.40
C ALA A 91 32.74 -4.27 -47.84
N PRO A 92 33.94 -4.85 -47.72
CA PRO A 92 34.11 -6.17 -47.13
C PRO A 92 33.64 -6.18 -45.67
N PRO A 93 33.10 -7.33 -45.18
CA PRO A 93 32.62 -7.42 -43.78
C PRO A 93 33.80 -7.21 -42.85
N ALA A 94 33.65 -6.23 -41.93
CA ALA A 94 34.58 -6.07 -40.86
C ALA A 94 34.54 -7.33 -39.98
N THR A 95 35.69 -7.99 -39.86
CA THR A 95 35.86 -9.08 -38.90
C THR A 95 35.70 -8.51 -37.50
N GLY A 96 34.48 -8.65 -36.94
CA GLY A 96 34.18 -8.30 -35.61
C GLY A 96 35.04 -9.12 -34.64
N ALA A 97 35.72 -8.44 -33.72
CA ALA A 97 36.36 -9.10 -32.57
C ALA A 97 35.30 -9.99 -31.87
N PRO A 98 35.70 -11.13 -31.30
CA PRO A 98 34.75 -11.97 -30.57
C PRO A 98 34.12 -11.13 -29.46
N GLY A 99 32.81 -10.91 -29.55
CA GLY A 99 32.05 -10.18 -28.54
C GLY A 99 32.26 -10.82 -27.17
N ALA A 100 32.51 -10.02 -26.16
CA ALA A 100 32.55 -10.49 -24.78
C ALA A 100 31.28 -11.34 -24.52
N PRO A 101 31.39 -12.48 -23.83
CA PRO A 101 30.23 -13.33 -23.56
C PRO A 101 29.17 -12.48 -22.85
N ALA A 102 27.93 -12.55 -23.35
CA ALA A 102 26.79 -11.88 -22.69
C ALA A 102 26.76 -12.32 -21.24
N ALA A 103 26.71 -11.36 -20.31
CA ALA A 103 26.65 -11.66 -18.89
C ALA A 103 25.48 -12.60 -18.63
N ALA A 104 25.70 -13.65 -17.83
CA ALA A 104 24.63 -14.56 -17.43
C ALA A 104 23.47 -13.78 -16.78
N PRO A 105 22.20 -14.19 -17.03
CA PRO A 105 21.08 -13.50 -16.42
C PRO A 105 21.16 -13.56 -14.90
N MET A 106 20.96 -12.39 -14.24
CA MET A 106 20.99 -12.27 -12.79
C MET A 106 19.93 -13.18 -12.15
N SER A 107 20.28 -13.91 -11.12
CA SER A 107 19.32 -14.75 -10.39
C SER A 107 18.33 -13.87 -9.58
N VAL A 108 17.16 -14.43 -9.26
CA VAL A 108 16.13 -13.77 -8.45
C VAL A 108 16.68 -13.28 -7.11
N VAL A 109 17.50 -14.11 -6.46
CA VAL A 109 18.12 -13.79 -5.16
C VAL A 109 19.14 -12.67 -5.30
N GLU A 110 19.98 -12.69 -6.32
CA GLU A 110 20.94 -11.62 -6.56
C GLU A 110 20.27 -10.28 -6.84
N ALA A 111 19.17 -10.28 -7.60
CA ALA A 111 18.38 -9.09 -7.88
C ALA A 111 17.72 -8.51 -6.61
N ALA A 112 17.28 -9.36 -5.69
CA ALA A 112 16.57 -8.97 -4.47
C ALA A 112 17.49 -8.63 -3.30
N ARG A 113 18.65 -9.29 -3.17
CA ARG A 113 19.57 -9.18 -2.04
C ARG A 113 19.96 -7.75 -1.64
N PRO A 114 20.18 -6.78 -2.56
CA PRO A 114 20.49 -5.39 -2.18
C PRO A 114 19.39 -4.69 -1.37
N PHE A 115 18.15 -5.20 -1.44
CA PHE A 115 16.99 -4.62 -0.79
C PHE A 115 16.56 -5.37 0.47
N LEU A 116 17.43 -6.23 1.02
CA LEU A 116 17.19 -6.89 2.30
C LEU A 116 16.93 -5.83 3.38
N PRO A 117 15.77 -5.87 4.05
CA PRO A 117 15.47 -4.95 5.13
C PRO A 117 16.45 -5.18 6.30
N LYS A 118 16.90 -4.10 6.89
CA LYS A 118 17.78 -4.16 8.07
C LYS A 118 16.91 -4.22 9.32
N PHE A 119 16.40 -5.39 9.65
CA PHE A 119 15.78 -5.62 10.95
C PHE A 119 16.88 -5.76 12.01
N GLY A 120 17.38 -4.63 12.51
CA GLY A 120 18.26 -4.60 13.64
C GLY A 120 17.50 -4.63 14.96
N THR A 121 18.18 -4.97 16.05
CA THR A 121 17.74 -4.66 17.40
C THR A 121 17.88 -3.16 17.61
N PHE A 122 16.89 -2.39 17.19
CA PHE A 122 16.85 -0.98 17.52
C PHE A 122 16.35 -0.82 18.97
N PRO A 123 16.90 0.11 19.74
CA PRO A 123 16.34 0.41 21.05
C PRO A 123 14.87 0.76 20.88
N PRO A 124 13.99 0.32 21.78
CA PRO A 124 12.58 0.66 21.70
C PRO A 124 12.42 2.18 21.67
N VAL A 125 11.69 2.67 20.67
CA VAL A 125 11.35 4.09 20.60
C VAL A 125 10.40 4.40 21.73
N PRO A 126 10.69 5.40 22.60
CA PRO A 126 9.80 5.76 23.69
C PRO A 126 8.44 6.19 23.13
N VAL A 127 7.37 5.48 23.53
CA VAL A 127 6.01 5.85 23.14
C VAL A 127 5.59 7.09 23.92
N PRO A 128 5.09 8.15 23.27
CA PRO A 128 4.62 9.35 23.96
C PRO A 128 3.52 9.02 24.96
N ASN A 129 3.51 9.73 26.11
CA ASN A 129 2.40 9.65 27.03
C ASN A 129 1.15 10.27 26.36
N ARG A 130 0.17 9.43 26.02
CA ARG A 130 -1.06 9.79 25.33
C ARG A 130 -2.24 9.17 26.07
N PRO A 131 -3.41 9.84 26.16
CA PRO A 131 -4.61 9.21 26.71
C PRO A 131 -4.93 7.91 25.96
N ALA A 132 -5.31 6.87 26.71
CA ALA A 132 -5.51 5.52 26.15
C ALA A 132 -6.61 5.44 25.08
N ASN A 133 -7.52 6.40 25.05
CA ASN A 133 -8.59 6.53 24.07
C ASN A 133 -8.24 7.43 22.88
N ILE A 134 -7.01 7.90 22.74
CA ILE A 134 -6.60 8.71 21.59
C ILE A 134 -5.79 7.85 20.63
N ASN A 135 -6.30 7.72 19.41
CA ASN A 135 -5.66 6.98 18.34
C ASN A 135 -4.31 7.62 17.95
N PRO A 136 -3.19 6.89 18.07
CA PRO A 136 -1.85 7.42 17.74
C PRO A 136 -1.67 7.75 16.26
N LEU A 137 -2.52 7.22 15.36
CA LEU A 137 -2.41 7.43 13.92
C LEU A 137 -3.25 8.61 13.42
N THR A 138 -4.34 8.92 14.12
CA THR A 138 -5.28 9.97 13.69
C THR A 138 -5.45 11.12 14.69
N GLY A 139 -5.02 10.96 15.94
CA GLY A 139 -5.28 11.93 16.99
C GLY A 139 -6.75 12.01 17.45
N LEU A 140 -7.63 11.19 16.87
CA LEU A 140 -9.06 11.17 17.22
C LEU A 140 -9.33 10.21 18.39
N PRO A 141 -10.39 10.47 19.18
CA PRO A 141 -10.88 9.49 20.14
C PRO A 141 -11.30 8.19 19.47
N ALA A 142 -10.97 7.06 20.09
CA ALA A 142 -11.37 5.73 19.62
C ALA A 142 -11.50 4.79 20.84
N ASP A 143 -12.13 3.62 20.61
CA ASP A 143 -12.22 2.59 21.63
C ASP A 143 -10.81 2.10 22.02
N PRO A 144 -10.42 2.22 23.30
CA PRO A 144 -9.12 1.74 23.76
C PRO A 144 -8.84 0.28 23.43
N ALA A 145 -9.85 -0.59 23.43
CA ALA A 145 -9.70 -1.99 23.08
C ALA A 145 -9.27 -2.17 21.61
N MET A 146 -9.74 -1.31 20.73
CA MET A 146 -9.31 -1.31 19.32
C MET A 146 -7.88 -0.82 19.17
N LEU A 147 -7.47 0.16 19.96
CA LEU A 147 -6.12 0.74 19.91
C LEU A 147 -5.04 -0.19 20.47
N GLN A 148 -5.44 -1.22 21.22
CA GLN A 148 -4.54 -2.24 21.76
C GLN A 148 -4.29 -3.42 20.80
N ARG A 149 -4.68 -3.30 19.53
CA ARG A 149 -4.54 -4.38 18.53
C ARG A 149 -3.37 -4.12 17.59
N ARG A 150 -2.96 -5.16 16.87
CA ARG A 150 -2.00 -5.03 15.78
C ARG A 150 -2.62 -4.25 14.62
N PRO A 151 -1.98 -3.20 14.07
CA PRO A 151 -2.44 -2.54 12.86
C PRO A 151 -2.47 -3.50 11.66
N LEU A 152 -3.50 -3.40 10.83
CA LEU A 152 -3.57 -4.08 9.55
C LEU A 152 -3.11 -3.12 8.45
N VAL A 153 -2.26 -3.57 7.55
CA VAL A 153 -1.79 -2.79 6.39
C VAL A 153 -2.23 -3.50 5.12
N ALA A 154 -3.28 -3.01 4.49
CA ALA A 154 -3.84 -3.65 3.30
C ALA A 154 -3.30 -3.01 2.01
N ARG A 155 -2.85 -3.87 1.08
CA ARG A 155 -2.45 -3.47 -0.27
C ARG A 155 -3.65 -3.38 -1.16
N ILE A 156 -4.06 -2.18 -1.53
CA ILE A 156 -5.27 -1.91 -2.31
C ILE A 156 -4.89 -1.40 -3.70
N GLY A 157 -5.53 -1.95 -4.73
CA GLY A 157 -5.32 -1.57 -6.12
C GLY A 157 -5.84 -0.16 -6.42
N ASN A 158 -5.16 0.55 -7.34
CA ASN A 158 -5.56 1.86 -7.83
C ASN A 158 -5.64 1.89 -9.37
N GLU A 159 -5.92 0.75 -9.97
CA GLU A 159 -6.11 0.65 -11.41
C GLU A 159 -7.32 1.48 -11.87
N GLN A 160 -7.26 2.04 -13.07
CA GLN A 160 -8.35 2.87 -13.61
C GLN A 160 -9.69 2.14 -13.60
N THR A 161 -9.71 0.85 -13.94
CA THR A 161 -10.92 0.01 -13.91
C THR A 161 -11.54 -0.04 -12.51
N VAL A 162 -10.72 -0.12 -11.46
CA VAL A 162 -11.19 -0.15 -10.06
C VAL A 162 -11.91 1.16 -9.72
N ARG A 163 -11.33 2.29 -10.08
CA ARG A 163 -11.93 3.61 -9.82
C ARG A 163 -13.19 3.86 -10.65
N THR A 164 -13.16 3.50 -11.95
CA THR A 164 -14.29 3.72 -12.86
C THR A 164 -15.53 2.93 -12.46
N ASN A 165 -15.32 1.73 -11.89
CA ASN A 165 -16.43 0.87 -11.47
C ASN A 165 -16.76 1.01 -9.97
N HIS A 166 -16.16 1.97 -9.26
CA HIS A 166 -16.36 2.18 -7.81
C HIS A 166 -16.13 0.89 -6.99
N TRP A 167 -15.03 0.17 -7.29
CA TRP A 167 -14.75 -1.12 -6.64
C TRP A 167 -13.91 -0.99 -5.37
N HIS A 168 -13.48 0.23 -4.99
CA HIS A 168 -12.85 0.41 -3.69
C HIS A 168 -13.83 0.10 -2.58
N ALA A 169 -13.35 -0.59 -1.54
CA ALA A 169 -14.13 -0.96 -0.37
C ALA A 169 -13.30 -0.74 0.90
N GLY A 170 -13.86 0.01 1.84
CA GLY A 170 -13.28 0.26 3.15
C GLY A 170 -12.12 1.27 3.18
N LEU A 171 -11.72 1.85 2.06
CA LEU A 171 -10.59 2.76 1.97
C LEU A 171 -10.81 4.06 2.77
N SER A 172 -12.05 4.57 2.79
CA SER A 172 -12.44 5.76 3.58
C SER A 172 -12.49 5.52 5.09
N GLN A 173 -12.41 4.26 5.53
CA GLN A 173 -12.37 3.86 6.93
C GLN A 173 -10.94 3.60 7.44
N ALA A 174 -9.91 3.83 6.60
CA ALA A 174 -8.53 3.70 7.00
C ALA A 174 -8.11 4.84 7.94
N ASP A 175 -7.22 4.55 8.89
CA ASP A 175 -6.60 5.56 9.76
C ASP A 175 -5.52 6.36 9.00
N LEU A 176 -4.73 5.67 8.16
CA LEU A 176 -3.72 6.25 7.27
C LEU A 176 -3.82 5.59 5.90
N VAL A 177 -3.49 6.33 4.85
CA VAL A 177 -3.31 5.78 3.52
C VAL A 177 -2.02 6.32 2.92
N PHE A 178 -1.22 5.42 2.35
CA PHE A 178 -0.05 5.76 1.56
C PHE A 178 -0.34 5.46 0.10
N GLU A 179 -0.08 6.42 -0.78
CA GLU A 179 -0.09 6.20 -2.22
C GLU A 179 1.33 6.27 -2.74
N GLU A 180 1.76 5.23 -3.42
CA GLU A 180 3.10 5.12 -3.95
C GLU A 180 3.11 4.61 -5.39
N LEU A 181 4.10 5.07 -6.14
CA LEU A 181 4.40 4.56 -7.48
C LEU A 181 4.89 3.11 -7.40
N ILE A 182 4.39 2.27 -8.29
CA ILE A 182 4.81 0.87 -8.39
C ILE A 182 5.33 0.59 -9.79
N ASP A 183 6.15 -0.44 -9.90
CA ASP A 183 6.61 -1.12 -11.11
C ASP A 183 6.97 -0.17 -12.26
N MET A 184 8.14 -0.36 -12.81
CA MET A 184 8.61 0.38 -13.98
C MET A 184 8.65 -0.55 -15.20
N LEU A 185 7.98 -0.15 -16.27
CA LEU A 185 8.06 -0.75 -17.59
C LEU A 185 8.57 0.29 -18.57
N ASN A 186 9.63 -0.04 -19.34
CA ASN A 186 10.22 0.88 -20.33
C ASN A 186 10.52 2.28 -19.77
N ASN A 187 11.07 2.34 -18.56
CA ASN A 187 11.40 3.58 -17.83
C ASN A 187 10.20 4.48 -17.46
N ALA A 188 8.98 3.99 -17.56
CA ALA A 188 7.79 4.65 -17.07
C ALA A 188 7.16 3.86 -15.92
N TYR A 189 6.56 4.56 -14.95
CA TYR A 189 5.79 3.89 -13.90
C TYR A 189 4.48 3.34 -14.45
N ALA A 190 4.16 2.12 -14.06
CA ALA A 190 2.97 1.44 -14.56
C ALA A 190 1.68 1.99 -13.91
N ASN A 191 1.73 2.21 -12.59
CA ASN A 191 0.55 2.61 -11.82
C ASN A 191 0.98 3.09 -10.42
N THR A 192 0.00 3.53 -9.61
CA THR A 192 0.14 3.66 -8.15
C THR A 192 -0.62 2.55 -7.45
N ARG A 193 -0.35 2.40 -6.15
CA ARG A 193 -1.08 1.49 -5.27
C ARG A 193 -1.25 2.12 -3.89
N PHE A 194 -2.27 1.67 -3.15
CA PHE A 194 -2.47 2.12 -1.77
C PHE A 194 -1.97 1.09 -0.78
N SER A 195 -1.36 1.59 0.31
CA SER A 195 -1.17 0.87 1.56
C SER A 195 -2.07 1.53 2.60
N ALA A 196 -3.23 0.94 2.86
CA ALA A 196 -4.21 1.46 3.81
C ALA A 196 -4.04 0.79 5.19
N VAL A 197 -4.01 1.60 6.24
CA VAL A 197 -3.79 1.15 7.62
C VAL A 197 -5.09 1.20 8.41
N PHE A 198 -5.44 0.09 9.05
CA PHE A 198 -6.64 -0.04 9.86
C PHE A 198 -6.28 -0.44 11.29
N LEU A 199 -6.60 0.41 12.25
CA LEU A 199 -6.44 0.19 13.69
C LEU A 199 -7.74 0.44 14.43
N SER A 200 -8.34 1.63 14.24
CA SER A 200 -9.49 2.11 15.00
C SER A 200 -10.83 1.73 14.39
N GLN A 201 -10.84 1.18 13.19
CA GLN A 201 -12.06 0.73 12.49
C GLN A 201 -11.87 -0.67 11.91
N ASP A 202 -12.97 -1.41 11.79
CA ASP A 202 -13.00 -2.74 11.20
C ASP A 202 -13.96 -2.79 9.99
N PRO A 203 -13.51 -2.34 8.80
CA PRO A 203 -14.34 -2.42 7.59
C PRO A 203 -14.84 -3.83 7.32
N ALA A 204 -16.12 -3.93 6.95
CA ALA A 204 -16.76 -5.20 6.59
C ALA A 204 -16.17 -5.79 5.30
N LEU A 205 -15.78 -4.93 4.35
CA LEU A 205 -14.95 -5.30 3.21
C LEU A 205 -13.79 -4.32 3.05
N ILE A 206 -12.65 -4.87 2.61
CA ILE A 206 -11.44 -4.14 2.27
C ILE A 206 -10.95 -4.63 0.91
N GLY A 207 -10.70 -3.69 0.00
CA GLY A 207 -10.08 -4.04 -1.27
C GLY A 207 -10.36 -3.06 -2.42
N PRO A 208 -10.02 -3.49 -3.64
CA PRO A 208 -9.51 -4.81 -4.03
C PRO A 208 -8.06 -5.05 -3.58
N ILE A 209 -7.81 -6.23 -3.04
CA ILE A 209 -6.48 -6.61 -2.54
C ILE A 209 -5.54 -6.92 -3.70
N ARG A 210 -4.31 -6.40 -3.61
CA ARG A 210 -3.28 -6.51 -4.65
C ARG A 210 -1.93 -6.91 -4.07
N SER A 211 -0.96 -7.08 -4.97
CA SER A 211 0.35 -7.63 -4.65
C SER A 211 1.17 -6.75 -3.71
N GLY A 212 1.92 -7.39 -2.82
CA GLY A 212 2.99 -6.75 -2.05
C GLY A 212 4.14 -6.25 -2.94
N ARG A 213 4.85 -5.26 -2.45
CA ARG A 213 6.03 -4.65 -3.09
C ARG A 213 7.11 -4.37 -2.05
N ILE A 214 8.32 -4.16 -2.51
CA ILE A 214 9.47 -3.91 -1.60
C ILE A 214 9.28 -2.67 -0.71
N ILE A 215 8.47 -1.70 -1.08
CA ILE A 215 8.15 -0.55 -0.23
C ILE A 215 7.45 -0.96 1.08
N ASN A 216 6.78 -2.10 1.11
CA ASN A 216 6.11 -2.57 2.32
C ASN A 216 7.09 -2.89 3.46
N PHE A 217 8.37 -3.22 3.14
CA PHE A 217 9.42 -3.35 4.15
C PHE A 217 9.80 -2.03 4.81
N GLN A 218 9.42 -0.91 4.19
CA GLN A 218 9.63 0.42 4.74
C GLN A 218 8.47 0.91 5.61
N MET A 219 7.26 0.43 5.36
CA MET A 219 6.04 0.93 6.03
C MET A 219 5.59 0.04 7.19
N VAL A 220 5.52 -1.27 6.95
CA VAL A 220 4.92 -2.21 7.92
C VAL A 220 5.69 -2.32 9.23
N PRO A 221 7.04 -2.30 9.25
CA PRO A 221 7.80 -2.35 10.50
C PRO A 221 7.55 -1.17 11.45
N MET A 222 7.30 0.02 10.90
CA MET A 222 6.93 1.21 11.67
C MET A 222 5.69 0.98 12.53
N LEU A 223 4.78 0.15 12.06
CA LEU A 223 3.51 -0.16 12.69
C LEU A 223 3.54 -1.48 13.48
N ASP A 224 4.64 -2.26 13.40
CA ASP A 224 4.63 -3.69 13.78
C ASP A 224 3.33 -4.37 13.29
N GLY A 225 2.93 -4.02 12.08
CA GLY A 225 1.64 -4.35 11.50
C GLY A 225 1.61 -5.74 10.86
N ALA A 226 0.42 -6.17 10.47
CA ALA A 226 0.22 -7.33 9.61
C ALA A 226 -0.05 -6.87 8.17
N LEU A 227 0.79 -7.29 7.21
CA LEU A 227 0.62 -6.94 5.80
C LEU A 227 -0.40 -7.87 5.14
N VAL A 228 -1.48 -7.30 4.62
CA VAL A 228 -2.58 -7.97 3.93
C VAL A 228 -2.44 -7.73 2.42
N PHE A 229 -2.16 -8.77 1.64
CA PHE A 229 -1.86 -8.64 0.21
C PHE A 229 -2.07 -9.94 -0.54
N SER A 230 -2.01 -9.91 -1.86
CA SER A 230 -2.10 -11.10 -2.70
C SER A 230 -0.99 -11.12 -3.73
N GLY A 231 -0.06 -12.03 -3.54
CA GLY A 231 1.03 -12.27 -4.46
C GLY A 231 2.14 -11.22 -4.44
N GLY A 232 3.14 -11.49 -5.24
CA GLY A 232 4.33 -10.68 -5.45
C GLY A 232 5.26 -11.43 -6.37
N SER A 233 6.26 -10.75 -6.92
CA SER A 233 7.33 -11.42 -7.65
C SER A 233 8.10 -12.40 -6.78
N ASN A 234 8.84 -13.29 -7.41
CA ASN A 234 9.68 -14.24 -6.67
C ASN A 234 10.73 -13.51 -5.81
N GLY A 235 11.27 -12.37 -6.30
CA GLY A 235 12.22 -11.55 -5.54
C GLY A 235 11.58 -10.88 -4.32
N THR A 236 10.39 -10.31 -4.49
CA THR A 236 9.63 -9.72 -3.39
C THR A 236 9.22 -10.77 -2.36
N ARG A 237 8.75 -11.95 -2.77
CA ARG A 237 8.43 -13.06 -1.87
C ARG A 237 9.64 -13.55 -1.10
N TRP A 238 10.76 -13.75 -1.80
CA TRP A 238 12.01 -14.14 -1.15
C TRP A 238 12.41 -13.14 -0.05
N LEU A 239 12.27 -11.82 -0.31
CA LEU A 239 12.53 -10.80 0.72
C LEU A 239 11.58 -10.93 1.91
N PHE A 240 10.28 -11.20 1.70
CA PHE A 240 9.33 -11.43 2.81
C PHE A 240 9.74 -12.62 3.69
N GLU A 241 10.27 -13.69 3.09
CA GLU A 241 10.76 -14.87 3.82
C GLU A 241 12.00 -14.56 4.69
N GLN A 242 12.77 -13.52 4.33
CA GLN A 242 13.95 -13.09 5.10
C GLN A 242 13.59 -12.14 6.26
N THR A 243 12.31 -11.89 6.53
CA THR A 243 11.88 -10.90 7.52
C THR A 243 10.99 -11.52 8.59
N PRO A 244 11.01 -10.99 9.83
CA PRO A 244 10.07 -11.40 10.87
C PRO A 244 8.68 -10.76 10.71
N MET A 245 8.45 -9.99 9.64
CA MET A 245 7.17 -9.34 9.40
C MET A 245 6.05 -10.35 9.25
N ILE A 246 4.90 -10.05 9.85
CA ILE A 246 3.68 -10.83 9.57
C ILE A 246 3.17 -10.44 8.20
N ASN A 247 3.26 -11.38 7.28
CA ASN A 247 2.73 -11.24 5.94
C ASN A 247 1.60 -12.23 5.71
N LEU A 248 0.47 -11.72 5.26
CA LEU A 248 -0.74 -12.47 4.96
C LEU A 248 -0.94 -12.53 3.45
N ASP A 249 0.07 -13.07 2.71
CA ASP A 249 -0.12 -13.35 1.28
C ASP A 249 -1.33 -14.28 1.11
N GLU A 250 -2.32 -13.84 0.34
CA GLU A 250 -3.55 -14.60 0.08
C GLU A 250 -3.24 -16.02 -0.39
N TYR A 251 -2.19 -16.21 -1.17
CA TYR A 251 -1.80 -17.53 -1.68
C TYR A 251 -1.62 -18.57 -0.56
N TYR A 252 -1.14 -18.16 0.62
CA TYR A 252 -0.92 -19.02 1.78
C TYR A 252 -1.96 -18.87 2.89
N ASN A 253 -2.84 -17.86 2.78
CA ASN A 253 -3.80 -17.48 3.81
C ASN A 253 -5.23 -17.37 3.25
N GLN A 254 -5.58 -18.19 2.27
CA GLN A 254 -6.87 -18.13 1.55
C GLN A 254 -8.10 -18.01 2.46
N PRO A 255 -8.21 -18.71 3.63
CA PRO A 255 -9.38 -18.57 4.50
C PRO A 255 -9.63 -17.15 5.04
N ALA A 256 -8.63 -16.28 4.97
CA ALA A 256 -8.77 -14.87 5.37
C ALA A 256 -9.31 -13.97 4.24
N TYR A 257 -9.52 -14.49 3.03
CA TYR A 257 -9.89 -13.73 1.85
C TYR A 257 -11.19 -14.25 1.21
N CYS A 258 -11.81 -13.43 0.40
CA CYS A 258 -12.98 -13.78 -0.38
C CYS A 258 -12.91 -13.20 -1.80
N TYR A 259 -13.73 -13.75 -2.70
CA TYR A 259 -13.80 -13.32 -4.09
C TYR A 259 -15.21 -12.82 -4.41
N ASP A 260 -15.30 -11.61 -4.96
CA ASP A 260 -16.51 -11.11 -5.60
C ASP A 260 -16.47 -11.48 -7.09
N LYS A 261 -17.21 -12.53 -7.45
CA LYS A 261 -17.23 -13.06 -8.83
C LYS A 261 -17.91 -12.14 -9.83
N THR A 262 -18.63 -11.13 -9.34
CA THR A 262 -19.27 -10.13 -10.21
C THR A 262 -18.29 -9.09 -10.73
N ARG A 263 -17.12 -8.97 -10.08
CA ARG A 263 -16.05 -8.04 -10.45
C ARG A 263 -15.00 -8.71 -11.33
N GLY A 264 -14.43 -7.95 -12.24
CA GLY A 264 -13.30 -8.41 -13.05
C GLY A 264 -12.05 -8.71 -12.20
N TYR A 265 -11.03 -9.29 -12.83
CA TYR A 265 -9.78 -9.72 -12.18
C TYR A 265 -9.16 -8.65 -11.26
N GLN A 266 -9.23 -7.38 -11.65
CA GLN A 266 -8.63 -6.28 -10.89
C GLN A 266 -9.42 -5.92 -9.62
N GLY A 267 -10.72 -6.24 -9.55
CA GLY A 267 -11.60 -5.84 -8.46
C GLY A 267 -12.06 -6.96 -7.53
N ARG A 268 -11.87 -8.24 -7.90
CA ARG A 268 -12.59 -9.37 -7.31
C ARG A 268 -12.08 -9.85 -5.96
N LEU A 269 -10.81 -9.62 -5.62
CA LEU A 269 -10.23 -10.15 -4.38
C LEU A 269 -10.39 -9.14 -3.25
N LEU A 270 -11.04 -9.57 -2.19
CA LEU A 270 -11.39 -8.74 -1.03
C LEU A 270 -11.07 -9.48 0.27
N THR A 271 -11.11 -8.75 1.38
CA THR A 271 -11.08 -9.28 2.73
C THR A 271 -11.94 -8.42 3.66
N SER A 272 -11.97 -8.70 4.96
CA SER A 272 -12.48 -7.81 5.99
C SER A 272 -11.52 -7.71 7.16
N ALA A 273 -11.60 -6.60 7.89
CA ALA A 273 -10.78 -6.44 9.09
C ALA A 273 -11.09 -7.52 10.13
N GLN A 274 -12.36 -7.81 10.37
CA GLN A 274 -12.78 -8.88 11.29
C GLN A 274 -12.16 -10.23 10.90
N ARG A 275 -12.24 -10.61 9.63
CA ARG A 275 -11.74 -11.91 9.15
C ARG A 275 -10.21 -12.01 9.30
N ILE A 276 -9.48 -10.95 8.96
CA ILE A 276 -8.03 -10.91 9.17
C ILE A 276 -7.70 -11.04 10.66
N ARG A 277 -8.40 -10.33 11.55
CA ARG A 277 -8.15 -10.42 12.99
C ARG A 277 -8.45 -11.81 13.56
N GLU A 278 -9.52 -12.46 13.11
CA GLU A 278 -9.81 -13.86 13.45
C GLU A 278 -8.67 -14.78 13.00
N TRP A 279 -8.15 -14.58 11.79
CA TRP A 279 -7.03 -15.34 11.27
C TRP A 279 -5.74 -15.12 12.07
N LEU A 280 -5.43 -13.86 12.40
CA LEU A 280 -4.28 -13.52 13.26
C LEU A 280 -4.38 -14.19 14.64
N ARG A 281 -5.57 -14.21 15.26
CA ARG A 281 -5.79 -14.89 16.54
C ARG A 281 -5.60 -16.39 16.41
N GLN A 282 -6.12 -17.02 15.37
CA GLN A 282 -5.94 -18.45 15.11
C GLN A 282 -4.47 -18.84 14.90
N LYS A 283 -3.66 -17.93 14.34
CA LYS A 283 -2.22 -18.10 14.13
C LYS A 283 -1.38 -17.70 15.35
N GLY A 284 -1.98 -17.17 16.41
CA GLY A 284 -1.23 -16.61 17.55
C GLY A 284 -0.43 -15.35 17.22
N TRP A 285 -0.81 -14.61 16.18
CA TRP A 285 -0.10 -13.42 15.68
C TRP A 285 -0.75 -12.11 16.10
N GLU A 286 -1.97 -12.14 16.64
CA GLU A 286 -2.60 -10.94 17.20
C GLU A 286 -1.92 -10.58 18.53
N LYS A 287 -1.54 -9.33 18.69
CA LYS A 287 -0.95 -8.82 19.93
C LYS A 287 -1.20 -7.33 20.06
N SER A 288 -1.08 -6.82 21.27
CA SER A 288 -1.00 -5.38 21.51
C SER A 288 0.32 -4.83 20.97
N VAL A 289 0.23 -3.72 20.23
CA VAL A 289 1.38 -3.01 19.68
C VAL A 289 1.38 -1.57 20.20
N PRO A 290 2.37 -1.17 21.01
CA PRO A 290 2.53 0.20 21.40
C PRO A 290 3.01 1.02 20.19
N LEU A 291 2.21 2.00 19.76
CA LEU A 291 2.54 2.84 18.61
C LEU A 291 3.02 4.22 19.06
N TYR A 292 4.14 4.67 18.50
CA TYR A 292 4.59 6.05 18.68
C TYR A 292 3.57 7.03 18.05
N GLY A 293 3.20 6.82 16.78
CA GLY A 293 2.23 7.66 16.07
C GLY A 293 2.77 9.04 15.70
N PHE A 294 1.84 9.98 15.56
CA PHE A 294 2.14 11.35 15.15
C PHE A 294 1.76 12.35 16.25
N THR A 295 2.21 13.59 16.09
CA THR A 295 1.77 14.74 16.88
C THR A 295 0.60 15.42 16.21
N PHE A 296 -0.41 15.82 16.97
CA PHE A 296 -1.64 16.43 16.47
C PHE A 296 -1.93 17.77 17.14
N SER A 297 -2.61 18.66 16.39
CA SER A 297 -3.09 19.94 16.88
C SER A 297 -4.36 20.35 16.15
N ASP A 298 -5.35 20.84 16.86
CA ASP A 298 -6.57 21.42 16.26
C ASP A 298 -6.34 22.85 15.73
N ARG A 299 -5.26 23.50 16.18
CA ARG A 299 -4.92 24.85 15.71
C ARG A 299 -4.38 24.79 14.29
N ALA A 300 -5.03 25.51 13.37
CA ALA A 300 -4.55 25.65 11.99
C ALA A 300 -3.14 26.30 11.97
N PRO A 301 -2.21 25.79 11.18
CA PRO A 301 -0.88 26.38 11.04
C PRO A 301 -0.94 27.65 10.20
N SER A 302 0.03 28.53 10.37
CA SER A 302 0.31 29.57 9.37
C SER A 302 0.95 28.94 8.14
N GLY A 303 0.49 29.32 6.95
CA GLY A 303 1.00 28.75 5.70
C GLY A 303 0.46 29.46 4.47
N GLN A 304 0.84 28.99 3.30
CA GLN A 304 0.33 29.48 2.04
C GLN A 304 -1.10 28.96 1.82
N PRO A 305 -2.11 29.80 1.57
CA PRO A 305 -3.44 29.32 1.22
C PRO A 305 -3.38 28.48 -0.06
N ILE A 306 -3.85 27.23 0.02
CA ILE A 306 -3.90 26.28 -1.10
C ILE A 306 -5.16 25.45 -0.97
N THR A 307 -6.05 25.63 -1.95
CA THR A 307 -7.34 24.92 -1.99
C THR A 307 -7.36 23.71 -2.92
N SER A 308 -6.36 23.58 -3.81
CA SER A 308 -6.27 22.44 -4.73
C SER A 308 -4.83 21.96 -4.86
N ILE A 309 -4.66 20.64 -4.82
CA ILE A 309 -3.37 19.94 -4.97
C ILE A 309 -3.58 18.90 -6.06
N ALA A 310 -2.78 18.91 -7.13
CA ALA A 310 -2.91 17.88 -8.14
C ALA A 310 -1.56 17.24 -8.50
N LEU A 311 -1.61 15.91 -8.66
CA LEU A 311 -0.52 15.05 -9.12
C LEU A 311 -0.86 14.60 -10.54
N THR A 312 -0.55 15.47 -11.53
CA THR A 312 -0.95 15.29 -12.93
C THR A 312 0.24 15.23 -13.88
N ARG A 313 1.45 15.56 -13.39
CA ARG A 313 2.67 15.66 -14.21
C ARG A 313 3.46 14.35 -14.19
N ALA A 314 4.22 14.12 -15.26
CA ALA A 314 5.20 13.04 -15.25
C ALA A 314 6.21 13.22 -14.11
N PRO A 315 6.69 12.15 -13.50
CA PRO A 315 6.50 10.75 -13.89
C PRO A 315 5.25 10.07 -13.33
N TRP A 316 4.30 10.81 -12.73
CA TRP A 316 3.06 10.22 -12.22
C TRP A 316 2.23 9.65 -13.38
N PRO A 317 1.80 8.36 -13.34
CA PRO A 317 1.10 7.73 -14.45
C PRO A 317 -0.23 8.41 -14.76
N PRO A 318 -0.58 8.64 -16.03
CA PRO A 318 -1.88 9.22 -16.41
C PRO A 318 -3.07 8.45 -15.81
N SER A 319 -2.94 7.11 -15.72
CA SER A 319 -3.94 6.23 -15.12
C SER A 319 -4.14 6.44 -13.61
N SER A 320 -3.21 7.09 -12.92
CA SER A 320 -3.25 7.29 -11.47
C SER A 320 -3.29 8.76 -11.05
N GLN A 321 -3.39 9.68 -12.01
CA GLN A 321 -3.50 11.10 -11.71
C GLN A 321 -4.61 11.38 -10.70
N VAL A 322 -4.39 12.35 -9.83
CA VAL A 322 -5.29 12.69 -8.72
C VAL A 322 -5.29 14.19 -8.45
N ALA A 323 -6.42 14.68 -7.97
CA ALA A 323 -6.52 16.01 -7.39
C ALA A 323 -7.21 15.94 -6.02
N TRP A 324 -6.75 16.77 -5.10
CA TRP A 324 -7.35 17.02 -3.81
C TRP A 324 -7.88 18.44 -3.78
N GLN A 325 -9.13 18.61 -3.34
CA GLN A 325 -9.77 19.92 -3.20
C GLN A 325 -10.20 20.11 -1.75
N TYR A 326 -9.80 21.23 -1.17
CA TYR A 326 -10.19 21.59 0.18
C TYR A 326 -11.66 21.99 0.22
N ASP A 327 -12.42 21.30 1.04
CA ASP A 327 -13.79 21.64 1.37
C ASP A 327 -13.84 22.33 2.73
N SER A 328 -14.10 23.63 2.75
CA SER A 328 -14.14 24.42 3.98
C SER A 328 -15.31 24.04 4.90
N ALA A 329 -16.38 23.45 4.37
CA ALA A 329 -17.52 23.04 5.17
C ALA A 329 -17.21 21.84 6.06
N SER A 330 -16.47 20.84 5.52
CA SER A 330 -16.03 19.68 6.29
C SER A 330 -14.63 19.87 6.93
N GLY A 331 -13.87 20.89 6.48
CA GLY A 331 -12.48 21.09 6.86
C GLY A 331 -11.54 19.99 6.40
N LYS A 332 -11.86 19.30 5.30
CA LYS A 332 -11.11 18.18 4.74
C LYS A 332 -10.76 18.41 3.27
N TYR A 333 -9.81 17.66 2.76
CA TYR A 333 -9.51 17.54 1.34
C TYR A 333 -10.31 16.39 0.76
N LEU A 334 -11.08 16.65 -0.29
CA LEU A 334 -11.84 15.66 -1.05
C LEU A 334 -11.00 15.19 -2.24
N ARG A 335 -10.98 13.87 -2.47
CA ARG A 335 -10.15 13.26 -3.53
C ARG A 335 -10.93 13.13 -4.84
N TYR A 336 -10.30 13.56 -5.92
CA TYR A 336 -10.88 13.49 -7.28
C TYR A 336 -9.96 12.70 -8.21
N SER A 337 -10.55 11.99 -9.16
CA SER A 337 -9.84 11.42 -10.30
C SER A 337 -9.42 12.52 -11.30
N PRO A 338 -8.53 12.22 -12.27
CA PRO A 338 -8.00 13.24 -13.21
C PRO A 338 -9.05 14.06 -13.94
N LEU A 339 -10.19 13.47 -14.22
CA LEU A 339 -11.28 14.12 -14.96
C LEU A 339 -12.24 14.90 -14.06
N GLY A 340 -11.82 15.25 -12.83
CA GLY A 340 -12.66 15.98 -11.87
C GLY A 340 -13.82 15.18 -11.31
N LYS A 341 -13.86 13.87 -11.51
CA LYS A 341 -14.86 12.99 -10.91
C LYS A 341 -14.50 12.65 -9.48
N PRO A 342 -15.47 12.65 -8.54
CA PRO A 342 -15.24 12.19 -7.19
C PRO A 342 -14.59 10.79 -7.17
N HIS A 343 -13.58 10.61 -6.35
CA HIS A 343 -13.05 9.27 -6.08
C HIS A 343 -13.87 8.65 -4.96
N LEU A 344 -14.66 7.65 -5.30
CA LEU A 344 -15.61 7.04 -4.39
C LEU A 344 -15.04 5.76 -3.78
N ASP A 345 -15.41 5.51 -2.55
CA ASP A 345 -15.23 4.29 -1.79
C ASP A 345 -16.60 3.75 -1.41
N VAL A 346 -16.73 2.43 -1.29
CA VAL A 346 -17.99 1.79 -0.94
C VAL A 346 -17.87 1.19 0.45
N ILE A 347 -18.68 1.69 1.38
CA ILE A 347 -18.82 1.14 2.72
C ILE A 347 -19.90 0.07 2.69
N HIS A 348 -19.51 -1.15 2.99
CA HIS A 348 -20.42 -2.28 3.09
C HIS A 348 -20.87 -2.46 4.53
N PRO A 349 -22.13 -2.85 4.77
CA PRO A 349 -22.60 -3.14 6.12
C PRO A 349 -21.98 -4.42 6.66
N ILE A 350 -21.94 -4.49 7.99
CA ILE A 350 -21.29 -5.57 8.72
C ILE A 350 -22.12 -6.85 8.55
N THR A 351 -21.81 -7.71 7.62
CA THR A 351 -22.03 -9.15 7.71
C THR A 351 -21.52 -9.84 6.47
N ALA A 352 -20.25 -10.18 6.47
CA ALA A 352 -19.77 -11.14 5.51
C ALA A 352 -19.76 -12.52 6.18
N LYS A 353 -20.68 -13.37 5.84
CA LYS A 353 -20.49 -14.81 6.03
C LYS A 353 -19.77 -15.30 4.79
N TRP A 354 -18.51 -15.61 4.89
CA TRP A 354 -17.85 -16.37 3.86
C TRP A 354 -17.24 -17.66 4.42
N GLY A 355 -17.33 -18.72 3.65
CA GLY A 355 -16.66 -19.97 3.91
C GLY A 355 -15.24 -20.00 3.30
N ASN A 356 -14.53 -21.10 3.45
CA ASN A 356 -13.21 -21.31 2.86
C ASN A 356 -13.25 -21.16 1.33
N GLY A 357 -12.49 -20.21 0.78
CA GLY A 357 -12.42 -19.92 -0.65
C GLY A 357 -13.71 -19.37 -1.24
N ALA A 358 -14.59 -18.88 -0.40
CA ALA A 358 -15.96 -18.52 -0.73
C ALA A 358 -16.10 -17.08 -1.25
N ASP A 359 -17.28 -16.87 -1.83
CA ASP A 359 -17.73 -15.59 -2.31
C ASP A 359 -17.83 -14.59 -1.16
N CYS A 360 -17.50 -13.34 -1.43
CA CYS A 360 -17.80 -12.24 -0.52
C CYS A 360 -19.31 -12.06 -0.47
N VAL A 361 -19.88 -12.24 0.70
CA VAL A 361 -21.31 -12.01 0.91
C VAL A 361 -21.47 -10.85 1.88
N THR A 362 -22.03 -9.74 1.41
CA THR A 362 -22.45 -8.62 2.24
C THR A 362 -23.98 -8.60 2.34
N THR A 363 -24.48 -8.18 3.48
CA THR A 363 -25.92 -7.99 3.67
C THR A 363 -26.18 -6.52 4.00
N GLY A 364 -27.27 -5.96 3.47
CA GLY A 364 -27.64 -4.57 3.65
C GLY A 364 -27.34 -3.72 2.42
N LYS A 365 -27.57 -2.42 2.54
CA LYS A 365 -27.38 -1.45 1.46
C LYS A 365 -25.99 -0.84 1.56
N ASP A 366 -25.22 -0.95 0.50
CA ASP A 366 -23.93 -0.29 0.36
C ASP A 366 -24.08 1.24 0.35
N VAL A 367 -23.10 1.93 0.92
CA VAL A 367 -23.03 3.39 0.98
C VAL A 367 -21.80 3.86 0.23
N GLU A 368 -22.00 4.54 -0.89
CA GLU A 368 -20.91 5.24 -1.56
C GLU A 368 -20.52 6.49 -0.74
N THR A 369 -19.23 6.70 -0.56
CA THR A 369 -18.70 7.86 0.14
C THR A 369 -17.55 8.47 -0.65
N HIS A 370 -17.45 9.79 -0.64
CA HIS A 370 -16.36 10.50 -1.26
C HIS A 370 -15.09 10.37 -0.37
N ILE A 371 -14.02 9.82 -0.91
CA ILE A 371 -12.75 9.70 -0.17
C ILE A 371 -12.27 11.09 0.24
N SER A 372 -11.95 11.24 1.52
CA SER A 372 -11.52 12.51 2.11
C SER A 372 -10.41 12.30 3.14
N ALA A 373 -9.60 13.32 3.35
CA ALA A 373 -8.52 13.34 4.34
C ALA A 373 -8.48 14.67 5.09
N ALA A 374 -8.18 14.62 6.39
CA ALA A 374 -7.92 15.84 7.17
C ALA A 374 -6.56 16.45 6.82
N ASN A 375 -5.61 15.60 6.44
CA ASN A 375 -4.28 15.99 6.00
C ASN A 375 -3.93 15.30 4.69
N VAL A 376 -3.31 16.01 3.77
CA VAL A 376 -2.56 15.45 2.65
C VAL A 376 -1.10 15.80 2.86
N VAL A 377 -0.24 14.80 2.91
CA VAL A 377 1.21 14.95 3.13
C VAL A 377 1.94 14.44 1.92
N VAL A 378 2.69 15.32 1.24
CA VAL A 378 3.52 14.92 0.10
C VAL A 378 4.95 14.71 0.59
N LEU A 379 5.45 13.48 0.48
CA LEU A 379 6.81 13.11 0.86
C LEU A 379 7.67 12.95 -0.38
N TYR A 380 8.74 13.75 -0.47
CA TYR A 380 9.71 13.66 -1.56
C TYR A 380 10.82 12.70 -1.17
N THR A 381 11.03 11.65 -1.98
CA THR A 381 12.06 10.66 -1.74
C THR A 381 12.62 10.11 -3.07
N ARG A 382 13.74 9.40 -3.01
CA ARG A 382 14.31 8.75 -4.18
C ARG A 382 13.40 7.62 -4.65
N HIS A 383 13.35 7.44 -5.97
CA HIS A 383 12.68 6.31 -6.61
C HIS A 383 13.70 5.66 -7.54
N GLU A 384 14.15 4.48 -7.20
CA GLU A 384 15.24 3.78 -7.87
C GLU A 384 14.70 2.52 -8.55
N ARG A 385 15.01 2.40 -9.85
CA ARG A 385 14.72 1.18 -10.60
C ARG A 385 15.53 0.02 -10.01
N THR A 386 14.89 -1.13 -9.82
CA THR A 386 15.56 -2.35 -9.37
C THR A 386 15.72 -3.35 -10.52
N ASN A 387 16.37 -4.49 -10.25
CA ASN A 387 16.41 -5.64 -11.14
C ASN A 387 15.41 -6.74 -10.75
N ILE A 388 14.51 -6.47 -9.80
CA ILE A 388 13.45 -7.41 -9.39
C ILE A 388 12.34 -7.36 -10.43
N ILE A 389 12.20 -8.41 -11.24
CA ILE A 389 11.13 -8.53 -12.23
C ILE A 389 9.82 -8.86 -11.52
N GLU A 390 8.79 -8.05 -11.73
CA GLU A 390 7.50 -8.15 -11.04
C GLU A 390 6.45 -8.93 -11.84
N ASP A 391 6.52 -8.90 -13.18
CA ASP A 391 5.52 -9.55 -14.02
C ASP A 391 6.10 -10.12 -15.32
N ALA A 392 5.26 -10.79 -16.09
CA ALA A 392 5.62 -11.39 -17.38
C ALA A 392 5.97 -10.36 -18.48
N ASN A 393 5.65 -9.08 -18.28
CA ASN A 393 6.00 -8.00 -19.20
C ASN A 393 7.39 -7.41 -18.89
N ASN A 394 8.12 -8.00 -17.94
CA ASN A 394 9.40 -7.52 -17.43
C ASN A 394 9.32 -6.14 -16.77
N ALA A 395 8.17 -5.76 -16.22
CA ALA A 395 8.11 -4.62 -15.31
C ALA A 395 8.94 -4.94 -14.06
N VAL A 396 9.69 -3.96 -13.57
CA VAL A 396 10.58 -4.13 -12.41
C VAL A 396 10.09 -3.33 -11.22
N SER A 397 10.39 -3.83 -10.03
CA SER A 397 10.13 -3.13 -8.76
C SER A 397 10.84 -1.79 -8.70
N VAL A 398 10.26 -0.88 -7.93
CA VAL A 398 10.83 0.42 -7.59
C VAL A 398 11.24 0.41 -6.12
N TYR A 399 12.50 0.73 -5.83
CA TYR A 399 12.96 0.93 -4.47
C TYR A 399 12.72 2.39 -4.05
N ILE A 400 11.95 2.56 -2.98
CA ILE A 400 11.56 3.87 -2.44
C ILE A 400 11.98 3.89 -0.97
N PRO A 401 13.17 4.44 -0.63
CA PRO A 401 13.61 4.53 0.76
C PRO A 401 12.74 5.52 1.53
N LEU A 402 12.20 5.07 2.65
CA LEU A 402 11.40 5.87 3.57
C LEU A 402 12.09 6.06 4.94
N THR A 403 13.38 5.72 5.02
CA THR A 403 14.30 6.05 6.10
C THR A 403 15.26 7.13 5.64
N GLY A 404 15.78 7.92 6.57
CA GLY A 404 16.60 9.10 6.29
C GLY A 404 15.82 10.39 6.48
N GLN A 405 15.96 11.31 5.55
CA GLN A 405 15.26 12.59 5.57
C GLN A 405 14.99 13.08 4.14
N GLY A 406 13.98 13.95 3.99
CA GLY A 406 13.66 14.57 2.73
C GLY A 406 12.72 15.76 2.92
N ASP A 407 12.42 16.43 1.81
CA ASP A 407 11.45 17.51 1.81
C ASP A 407 10.03 16.95 1.96
N ALA A 408 9.16 17.74 2.57
CA ALA A 408 7.75 17.45 2.70
C ALA A 408 6.91 18.71 2.44
N ARG A 409 5.68 18.50 1.97
CA ARG A 409 4.65 19.53 1.96
C ARG A 409 3.45 19.01 2.71
N PHE A 410 3.00 19.80 3.66
CA PHE A 410 1.89 19.47 4.53
C PHE A 410 0.68 20.33 4.16
N PHE A 411 -0.43 19.69 3.86
CA PHE A 411 -1.68 20.36 3.52
C PHE A 411 -2.73 19.98 4.57
N ARG A 412 -3.21 20.99 5.30
CA ARG A 412 -4.30 20.88 6.25
C ARG A 412 -4.98 22.25 6.40
N ASP A 413 -6.26 22.27 6.73
CA ASP A 413 -7.03 23.51 6.96
C ASP A 413 -6.99 24.53 5.79
N GLY A 414 -6.85 24.05 4.56
CA GLY A 414 -6.80 24.90 3.38
C GLY A 414 -5.46 25.64 3.18
N VAL A 415 -4.42 25.27 3.92
CA VAL A 415 -3.09 25.87 3.79
C VAL A 415 -2.02 24.81 3.53
N MET A 416 -0.94 25.24 2.87
CA MET A 416 0.28 24.46 2.69
C MET A 416 1.38 24.98 3.59
N VAL A 417 2.06 24.08 4.27
CA VAL A 417 3.32 24.33 4.99
C VAL A 417 4.43 23.52 4.32
N GLN A 418 5.53 24.18 3.97
CA GLN A 418 6.74 23.48 3.52
C GLN A 418 7.56 23.04 4.72
N GLY A 419 8.20 21.89 4.62
CA GLY A 419 9.01 21.36 5.70
C GLY A 419 9.78 20.12 5.29
N LYS A 420 10.10 19.32 6.29
CA LYS A 420 10.90 18.10 6.11
C LYS A 420 10.28 16.93 6.86
N TRP A 421 10.56 15.75 6.34
CA TRP A 421 10.38 14.51 7.05
C TRP A 421 11.72 13.91 7.44
N GLN A 422 11.78 13.24 8.60
CA GLN A 422 12.93 12.49 9.08
C GLN A 422 12.46 11.18 9.69
N ARG A 423 13.22 10.10 9.45
CA ARG A 423 13.00 8.77 10.03
C ARG A 423 14.32 8.02 10.10
N LYS A 424 14.75 7.62 11.28
CA LYS A 424 16.08 7.06 11.51
C LYS A 424 16.17 5.55 11.21
N SER A 425 15.05 4.83 11.36
CA SER A 425 14.98 3.38 11.15
C SER A 425 13.61 2.95 10.64
N GLU A 426 13.50 1.71 10.15
CA GLU A 426 12.22 1.14 9.68
C GLU A 426 11.18 0.99 10.80
N GLN A 427 11.58 0.95 12.07
CA GLN A 427 10.67 0.83 13.22
C GLN A 427 10.18 2.16 13.77
N GLU A 428 10.83 3.28 13.41
CA GLU A 428 10.42 4.60 13.86
C GLU A 428 9.32 5.19 12.99
N PHE A 429 8.48 6.04 13.58
CA PHE A 429 7.58 6.91 12.83
C PHE A 429 8.32 8.12 12.26
N TRP A 430 7.77 8.72 11.19
CA TRP A 430 8.29 9.98 10.69
C TRP A 430 8.13 11.09 11.72
N GLN A 431 9.15 11.88 11.82
CA GLN A 431 9.12 13.18 12.50
C GLN A 431 9.02 14.25 11.42
N PHE A 432 8.11 15.18 11.62
CA PHE A 432 7.85 16.27 10.69
C PHE A 432 8.28 17.59 11.31
N THR A 433 8.90 18.44 10.50
CA THR A 433 9.27 19.81 10.87
C THR A 433 8.81 20.79 9.80
N ASP A 434 8.53 22.05 10.19
CA ASP A 434 8.36 23.13 9.25
C ASP A 434 9.72 23.59 8.65
N SER A 435 9.70 24.59 7.79
CA SER A 435 10.91 25.15 7.18
C SER A 435 11.86 25.84 8.15
N ALA A 436 11.38 26.22 9.33
CA ALA A 436 12.18 26.79 10.42
C ALA A 436 12.78 25.70 11.35
N GLY A 437 12.42 24.42 11.12
CA GLY A 437 12.87 23.30 11.95
C GLY A 437 12.01 23.03 13.18
N ASN A 438 10.89 23.73 13.36
CA ASN A 438 9.98 23.44 14.45
C ASN A 438 9.15 22.19 14.19
N PRO A 439 8.80 21.38 15.20
CA PRO A 439 7.94 20.23 15.03
C PRO A 439 6.61 20.60 14.39
N PHE A 440 6.22 19.85 13.34
CA PHE A 440 4.95 20.06 12.66
C PHE A 440 3.92 19.05 13.15
N ALA A 441 2.73 19.54 13.56
CA ALA A 441 1.62 18.73 14.02
C ALA A 441 0.56 18.57 12.91
N LEU A 442 0.08 17.34 12.71
CA LEU A 442 -1.05 17.03 11.85
C LEU A 442 -2.38 17.50 12.46
N LYS A 443 -3.39 17.69 11.64
CA LYS A 443 -4.78 17.88 12.12
C LYS A 443 -5.33 16.52 12.58
N PRO A 444 -6.07 16.45 13.69
CA PRO A 444 -6.77 15.22 14.01
C PRO A 444 -7.67 14.76 12.88
N GLY A 445 -7.51 13.49 12.47
CA GLY A 445 -8.23 12.89 11.36
C GLY A 445 -7.33 12.02 10.47
N VAL A 446 -7.93 11.48 9.42
CA VAL A 446 -7.22 10.65 8.44
C VAL A 446 -6.13 11.45 7.74
N THR A 447 -4.94 10.84 7.62
CA THR A 447 -3.84 11.41 6.85
C THR A 447 -3.57 10.54 5.61
N TRP A 448 -3.50 11.22 4.46
CA TRP A 448 -3.11 10.61 3.20
C TRP A 448 -1.70 11.06 2.81
N PHE A 449 -0.82 10.10 2.57
CA PHE A 449 0.56 10.32 2.17
C PHE A 449 0.71 10.06 0.67
N GLU A 450 1.10 11.09 -0.07
CA GLU A 450 1.51 11.00 -1.48
C GLU A 450 3.03 10.90 -1.54
N ILE A 451 3.56 9.74 -1.92
CA ILE A 451 5.00 9.49 -1.95
C ILE A 451 5.50 9.73 -3.37
N VAL A 452 6.26 10.80 -3.57
CA VAL A 452 6.65 11.28 -4.90
C VAL A 452 8.17 11.32 -5.09
N PRO A 453 8.66 11.22 -6.34
CA PRO A 453 10.08 11.41 -6.64
C PRO A 453 10.60 12.78 -6.23
N ILE A 454 11.87 12.86 -5.84
CA ILE A 454 12.56 14.15 -5.59
C ILE A 454 12.41 15.05 -6.83
N GLY A 455 12.03 16.29 -6.61
CA GLY A 455 11.84 17.26 -7.69
C GLY A 455 10.48 17.19 -8.38
N TYR A 456 9.58 16.28 -7.99
CA TYR A 456 8.23 16.24 -8.54
C TYR A 456 7.48 17.56 -8.33
N GLN A 457 6.84 18.05 -9.39
CA GLN A 457 6.12 19.33 -9.36
C GLN A 457 4.62 19.09 -9.19
N LEU A 458 4.06 19.63 -8.10
CA LEU A 458 2.63 19.65 -7.87
C LEU A 458 1.97 20.81 -8.64
N ASP A 459 0.75 20.58 -9.12
CA ASP A 459 -0.11 21.67 -9.58
C ASP A 459 -0.95 22.16 -8.39
N LEU A 460 -0.71 23.39 -7.94
CA LEU A 460 -1.30 23.99 -6.75
C LEU A 460 -2.18 25.19 -7.13
N LYS A 461 -3.34 25.34 -6.45
CA LYS A 461 -4.24 26.50 -6.60
C LYS A 461 -4.72 26.97 -5.24
#